data_037d0cc4f52f16529f73b4d7f3320db6
#
_entry.id   037d0cc4f52f16529f73b4d7f3320db6
#
_cell.length_a   1.000
_cell.length_b   1.000
_cell.length_c   1.000
_cell.angle_alpha   90.00
_cell.angle_beta   90.00
_cell.angle_gamma   90.00
#
_symmetry.space_group_name_H-M   'P 1'
#
loop_
_entity.id
_entity.type
_entity.pdbx_description
1 polymer ?
#
loop_
_entity_poly.entity_id
_entity_poly.type
_entity_poly.pdbx_seq_one_letter_code
_entity_poly.pdbx_strand_id
1 'polypeptide(L)'
;YNIITELISFLVFLFGSFHKKLQLGQKGRKESLLILKKNIRPSDKIVWLHCASLGEYEQGLPVFQSLKVQFKDHKFVLTFFSPSGYEVRKENPITDLVVYLPVDKKNNVSTFLDILNPRLVVFVKYDLWPNYLQELKRRQITTVLISALFRPSQIYFKNYGSWFRKLLFSFDYIFTQNLESLKLLNSIGFTNASVAGDTRFDRVSNQLEIDNKLDFIAKFKNTKTCIVAGSSWPEDDNLLI
;
A
#
# COMPACT_ATOMS: atom_id res chain seq x y z
N TYR A 1 11.93 7.10 -17.21
CA TYR A 1 11.36 7.11 -15.86
C TYR A 1 12.15 8.03 -14.91
N ASN A 2 13.45 7.82 -14.71
CA ASN A 2 14.25 8.58 -13.73
C ASN A 2 14.25 10.10 -14.01
N ILE A 3 14.37 10.51 -15.27
CA ILE A 3 14.30 11.93 -15.66
C ILE A 3 12.92 12.52 -15.28
N ILE A 4 11.84 11.79 -15.55
CA ILE A 4 10.49 12.23 -15.22
C ILE A 4 10.32 12.31 -13.69
N THR A 5 10.83 11.36 -12.94
CA THR A 5 10.78 11.36 -11.47
C THR A 5 11.56 12.54 -10.87
N GLU A 6 12.72 12.90 -11.45
CA GLU A 6 13.49 14.09 -11.06
C GLU A 6 12.68 15.37 -11.34
N LEU A 7 12.11 15.48 -12.54
CA LEU A 7 11.31 16.65 -12.94
C LEU A 7 10.07 16.80 -12.03
N ILE A 8 9.32 15.72 -11.82
CA ILE A 8 8.15 15.75 -10.92
C ILE A 8 8.58 16.13 -9.50
N SER A 9 9.68 15.59 -9.00
CA SER A 9 10.19 15.93 -7.66
C SER A 9 10.56 17.41 -7.55
N PHE A 10 11.14 17.99 -8.60
CA PHE A 10 11.48 19.40 -8.68
C PHE A 10 10.22 20.28 -8.72
N LEU A 11 9.23 19.91 -9.53
CA LEU A 11 7.95 20.62 -9.58
C LEU A 11 7.19 20.54 -8.24
N VAL A 12 7.16 19.38 -7.61
CA VAL A 12 6.57 19.21 -6.28
C VAL A 12 7.33 20.04 -5.24
N PHE A 13 8.64 20.19 -5.35
CA PHE A 13 9.42 21.08 -4.48
C PHE A 13 9.05 22.55 -4.70
N LEU A 14 8.94 23.01 -5.93
CA LEU A 14 8.57 24.40 -6.25
C LEU A 14 7.15 24.76 -5.83
N PHE A 15 6.18 23.90 -6.15
CA PHE A 15 4.76 24.17 -5.96
C PHE A 15 4.18 23.55 -4.69
N GLY A 16 4.94 22.70 -4.01
CA GLY A 16 4.48 22.00 -2.81
C GLY A 16 4.10 22.93 -1.66
N SER A 17 4.65 24.14 -1.62
CA SER A 17 4.33 25.16 -0.60
C SER A 17 2.87 25.61 -0.62
N PHE A 18 2.16 25.44 -1.73
CA PHE A 18 0.76 25.86 -1.88
C PHE A 18 -0.25 24.80 -1.42
N HIS A 19 0.20 23.55 -1.13
CA HIS A 19 -0.69 22.46 -0.76
C HIS A 19 -0.23 21.77 0.52
N LYS A 20 -1.00 21.90 1.61
CA LYS A 20 -0.70 21.31 2.93
C LYS A 20 -0.34 19.82 2.88
N LYS A 21 -1.05 19.02 2.07
CA LYS A 21 -0.75 17.58 1.91
C LYS A 21 0.62 17.33 1.28
N LEU A 22 1.02 18.15 0.30
CA LEU A 22 2.33 18.02 -0.34
C LEU A 22 3.46 18.40 0.62
N GLN A 23 3.27 19.47 1.41
CA GLN A 23 4.22 19.89 2.45
C GLN A 23 4.45 18.79 3.49
N LEU A 24 3.37 18.21 4.03
CA LEU A 24 3.45 17.10 4.99
C LEU A 24 4.23 15.91 4.43
N GLY A 25 3.90 15.50 3.19
CA GLY A 25 4.61 14.42 2.53
C GLY A 25 6.08 14.73 2.25
N GLN A 26 6.45 15.97 1.87
CA GLN A 26 7.83 16.36 1.64
C GLN A 26 8.65 16.34 2.94
N LYS A 27 8.11 16.95 4.01
CA LYS A 27 8.74 16.99 5.33
C LYS A 27 8.94 15.57 5.85
N GLY A 28 7.88 14.76 5.88
CA GLY A 28 7.94 13.41 6.40
C GLY A 28 8.92 12.51 5.64
N ARG A 29 9.02 12.64 4.29
CA ARG A 29 10.00 11.87 3.49
C ARG A 29 11.45 12.24 3.79
N LYS A 30 11.74 13.51 4.09
CA LYS A 30 13.09 13.94 4.51
C LYS A 30 13.48 13.31 5.85
N GLU A 31 12.53 13.17 6.76
CA GLU A 31 12.75 12.61 8.09
C GLU A 31 12.82 11.08 8.09
N SER A 32 12.19 10.41 7.10
CA SER A 32 12.06 8.94 7.07
C SER A 32 13.40 8.20 7.19
N LEU A 33 14.42 8.61 6.45
CA LEU A 33 15.73 7.96 6.51
C LEU A 33 16.42 8.15 7.85
N LEU A 34 16.23 9.31 8.51
CA LEU A 34 16.77 9.59 9.85
C LEU A 34 16.07 8.74 10.89
N ILE A 35 14.74 8.65 10.81
CA ILE A 35 13.92 7.82 11.70
C ILE A 35 14.34 6.35 11.58
N LEU A 36 14.51 5.84 10.35
CA LEU A 36 14.96 4.48 10.12
C LEU A 36 16.35 4.23 10.71
N LYS A 37 17.32 5.09 10.42
CA LYS A 37 18.69 4.98 10.98
C LYS A 37 18.72 4.92 12.50
N LYS A 38 17.82 5.67 13.15
CA LYS A 38 17.75 5.72 14.62
C LYS A 38 17.13 4.45 15.22
N ASN A 39 16.20 3.81 14.53
CA ASN A 39 15.35 2.73 15.08
C ASN A 39 15.67 1.34 14.55
N ILE A 40 16.39 1.20 13.43
CA ILE A 40 16.76 -0.08 12.83
C ILE A 40 18.23 -0.38 13.13
N ARG A 41 18.47 -1.59 13.63
CA ARG A 41 19.82 -2.14 13.89
C ARG A 41 20.19 -3.14 12.80
N PRO A 42 21.47 -3.33 12.49
CA PRO A 42 21.91 -4.34 11.50
C PRO A 42 21.49 -5.79 11.83
N SER A 43 21.25 -6.08 13.12
CA SER A 43 20.80 -7.40 13.60
C SER A 43 19.29 -7.61 13.47
N ASP A 44 18.51 -6.57 13.19
CA ASP A 44 17.06 -6.69 13.11
C ASP A 44 16.64 -7.47 11.85
N LYS A 45 15.73 -8.39 12.02
CA LYS A 45 15.06 -9.07 10.92
C LYS A 45 13.83 -8.25 10.55
N ILE A 46 13.75 -7.76 9.32
CA ILE A 46 12.71 -6.82 8.93
C ILE A 46 11.71 -7.46 7.97
N VAL A 47 10.42 -7.25 8.24
CA VAL A 47 9.33 -7.37 7.27
C VAL A 47 8.89 -5.95 6.89
N TRP A 48 9.03 -5.62 5.61
CA TRP A 48 8.61 -4.32 5.11
C TRP A 48 7.25 -4.42 4.42
N LEU A 49 6.29 -3.61 4.89
CA LEU A 49 4.95 -3.47 4.34
C LEU A 49 4.84 -2.13 3.64
N HIS A 50 4.32 -2.09 2.43
CA HIS A 50 4.10 -0.83 1.71
C HIS A 50 2.67 -0.67 1.23
N CYS A 51 2.09 0.50 1.53
CA CYS A 51 0.77 0.94 1.07
C CYS A 51 0.87 2.39 0.57
N ALA A 52 0.38 2.71 -0.63
CA ALA A 52 0.37 4.09 -1.08
C ALA A 52 -0.56 4.96 -0.24
N SER A 53 -1.65 4.41 0.23
CA SER A 53 -2.75 5.14 0.90
C SER A 53 -3.38 4.36 2.05
N LEU A 54 -4.27 5.03 2.80
CA LEU A 54 -5.07 4.38 3.85
C LEU A 54 -5.92 3.22 3.31
N GLY A 55 -6.52 3.38 2.11
CA GLY A 55 -7.36 2.34 1.53
C GLY A 55 -6.60 1.04 1.22
N GLU A 56 -5.34 1.15 0.79
CA GLU A 56 -4.48 -0.01 0.57
C GLU A 56 -4.02 -0.66 1.88
N TYR A 57 -3.73 0.17 2.89
CA TYR A 57 -3.46 -0.35 4.23
C TYR A 57 -4.63 -1.19 4.75
N GLU A 58 -5.84 -0.69 4.63
CA GLU A 58 -7.05 -1.40 5.08
C GLU A 58 -7.26 -2.72 4.30
N GLN A 59 -6.88 -2.78 3.03
CA GLN A 59 -6.87 -4.02 2.26
C GLN A 59 -5.74 -4.97 2.68
N GLY A 60 -4.57 -4.46 3.04
CA GLY A 60 -3.45 -5.27 3.49
C GLY A 60 -3.59 -5.79 4.92
N LEU A 61 -4.41 -5.12 5.74
CA LEU A 61 -4.48 -5.32 7.18
C LEU A 61 -4.68 -6.78 7.62
N PRO A 62 -5.62 -7.58 7.07
CA PRO A 62 -5.79 -8.98 7.46
C PRO A 62 -4.51 -9.81 7.23
N VAL A 63 -3.83 -9.57 6.11
CA VAL A 63 -2.57 -10.25 5.79
C VAL A 63 -1.45 -9.79 6.74
N PHE A 64 -1.37 -8.49 7.04
CA PHE A 64 -0.35 -7.95 7.95
C PHE A 64 -0.49 -8.52 9.37
N GLN A 65 -1.73 -8.66 9.86
CA GLN A 65 -2.02 -9.31 11.15
C GLN A 65 -1.55 -10.76 11.16
N SER A 66 -1.86 -11.52 10.11
CA SER A 66 -1.42 -12.91 9.98
C SER A 66 0.11 -13.03 9.91
N LEU A 67 0.78 -12.15 9.17
CA LEU A 67 2.23 -12.10 9.10
C LEU A 67 2.86 -11.77 10.46
N LYS A 68 2.28 -10.82 11.23
CA LYS A 68 2.79 -10.48 12.56
C LYS A 68 2.75 -11.66 13.53
N VAL A 69 1.73 -12.51 13.42
CA VAL A 69 1.62 -13.75 14.20
C VAL A 69 2.68 -14.78 13.80
N GLN A 70 2.98 -14.89 12.50
CA GLN A 70 3.95 -15.86 11.98
C GLN A 70 5.40 -15.43 12.19
N PHE A 71 5.70 -14.14 12.02
CA PHE A 71 7.05 -13.55 12.08
C PHE A 71 7.29 -12.82 13.40
N LYS A 72 7.09 -13.50 14.54
CA LYS A 72 7.13 -12.92 15.90
C LYS A 72 8.46 -12.26 16.26
N ASP A 73 9.57 -12.75 15.71
CA ASP A 73 10.94 -12.26 15.96
C ASP A 73 11.41 -11.22 14.94
N HIS A 74 10.49 -10.73 14.07
CA HIS A 74 10.77 -9.71 13.08
C HIS A 74 10.18 -8.37 13.49
N LYS A 75 10.90 -7.29 13.16
CA LYS A 75 10.35 -5.93 13.19
C LYS A 75 9.55 -5.67 11.92
N PHE A 76 8.39 -5.09 12.09
CA PHE A 76 7.51 -4.70 11.00
C PHE A 76 7.64 -3.22 10.73
N VAL A 77 8.07 -2.85 9.54
CA VAL A 77 8.17 -1.47 9.09
C VAL A 77 7.10 -1.23 8.03
N LEU A 78 6.23 -0.28 8.30
CA LEU A 78 5.17 0.14 7.36
C LEU A 78 5.57 1.45 6.70
N THR A 79 5.42 1.52 5.39
CA THR A 79 5.61 2.76 4.64
C THR A 79 4.34 3.20 3.96
N PHE A 80 4.08 4.52 4.00
CA PHE A 80 3.04 5.17 3.21
C PHE A 80 3.65 6.13 2.19
N PHE A 81 3.01 6.25 1.03
CA PHE A 81 3.36 7.33 0.10
C PHE A 81 2.52 8.57 0.36
N SER A 82 1.22 8.40 0.62
CA SER A 82 0.27 9.49 0.87
C SER A 82 0.18 9.86 2.34
N PRO A 83 0.08 11.17 2.67
CA PRO A 83 -0.21 11.63 4.02
C PRO A 83 -1.52 11.06 4.60
N SER A 84 -2.51 10.76 3.77
CA SER A 84 -3.79 10.21 4.23
C SER A 84 -3.66 8.87 4.97
N GLY A 85 -2.69 8.04 4.59
CA GLY A 85 -2.38 6.80 5.30
C GLY A 85 -1.52 7.06 6.53
N TYR A 86 -0.43 7.81 6.35
CA TYR A 86 0.54 8.08 7.40
C TYR A 86 -0.07 8.76 8.63
N GLU A 87 -0.79 9.89 8.43
CA GLU A 87 -1.34 10.67 9.54
C GLU A 87 -2.37 9.89 10.37
N VAL A 88 -3.09 8.97 9.74
CA VAL A 88 -4.09 8.12 10.43
C VAL A 88 -3.45 6.92 11.12
N ARG A 89 -2.33 6.42 10.59
CA ARG A 89 -1.73 5.14 11.02
C ARG A 89 -0.29 5.26 11.52
N LYS A 90 0.22 6.45 11.77
CA LYS A 90 1.58 6.66 12.34
C LYS A 90 1.77 6.00 13.71
N GLU A 91 0.70 5.87 14.48
CA GLU A 91 0.65 5.06 15.69
C GLU A 91 -0.12 3.77 15.38
N ASN A 92 0.59 2.74 14.96
CA ASN A 92 -0.01 1.49 14.50
C ASN A 92 0.38 0.34 15.42
N PRO A 93 -0.58 -0.39 16.03
CA PRO A 93 -0.28 -1.48 16.96
C PRO A 93 0.34 -2.72 16.32
N ILE A 94 0.24 -2.85 14.98
CA ILE A 94 0.72 -4.04 14.27
C ILE A 94 2.19 -3.87 13.86
N THR A 95 2.64 -2.63 13.65
CA THR A 95 3.98 -2.35 13.14
C THR A 95 4.85 -1.64 14.16
N ASP A 96 6.13 -1.94 14.15
CA ASP A 96 7.09 -1.38 15.09
C ASP A 96 7.52 0.03 14.67
N LEU A 97 7.37 0.35 13.38
CA LEU A 97 7.74 1.64 12.82
C LEU A 97 6.88 1.98 11.60
N VAL A 98 6.46 3.24 11.54
CA VAL A 98 5.74 3.79 10.36
C VAL A 98 6.50 4.99 9.84
N VAL A 99 6.80 5.03 8.54
CA VAL A 99 7.49 6.13 7.87
C VAL A 99 6.89 6.41 6.49
N TYR A 100 7.21 7.57 5.92
CA TYR A 100 6.92 7.79 4.50
C TYR A 100 7.92 7.04 3.62
N LEU A 101 7.43 6.48 2.49
CA LEU A 101 8.32 5.96 1.47
C LEU A 101 9.11 7.12 0.84
N PRO A 102 10.46 7.09 0.86
CA PRO A 102 11.25 8.05 0.12
C PRO A 102 10.93 8.02 -1.37
N VAL A 103 11.05 9.17 -2.04
CA VAL A 103 10.79 9.27 -3.48
C VAL A 103 11.64 8.25 -4.24
N ASP A 104 11.05 7.60 -5.25
CA ASP A 104 11.64 6.52 -6.03
C ASP A 104 12.77 6.98 -6.94
N LYS A 105 13.85 7.48 -6.31
CA LYS A 105 15.13 7.85 -6.93
C LYS A 105 16.19 6.84 -6.53
N LYS A 106 17.07 6.47 -7.44
CA LYS A 106 18.08 5.43 -7.22
C LYS A 106 18.86 5.59 -5.90
N ASN A 107 19.32 6.79 -5.59
CA ASN A 107 20.08 7.06 -4.35
C ASN A 107 19.21 6.88 -3.10
N ASN A 108 17.97 7.35 -3.12
CA ASN A 108 17.03 7.18 -2.00
C ASN A 108 16.74 5.70 -1.77
N VAL A 109 16.46 4.98 -2.85
CA VAL A 109 16.15 3.55 -2.83
C VAL A 109 17.32 2.74 -2.27
N SER A 110 18.55 2.99 -2.78
CA SER A 110 19.73 2.31 -2.25
C SER A 110 19.91 2.57 -0.76
N THR A 111 19.91 3.84 -0.34
CA THR A 111 20.07 4.21 1.07
C THR A 111 18.97 3.62 1.95
N PHE A 112 17.71 3.66 1.49
CA PHE A 112 16.58 3.10 2.23
C PHE A 112 16.75 1.59 2.43
N LEU A 113 17.08 0.86 1.38
CA LEU A 113 17.26 -0.59 1.44
C LEU A 113 18.54 -1.01 2.17
N ASP A 114 19.59 -0.18 2.16
CA ASP A 114 20.81 -0.41 2.95
C ASP A 114 20.53 -0.34 4.46
N ILE A 115 19.64 0.57 4.88
CA ILE A 115 19.25 0.70 6.28
C ILE A 115 18.28 -0.41 6.68
N LEU A 116 17.27 -0.66 5.82
CA LEU A 116 16.15 -1.55 6.17
C LEU A 116 16.52 -3.03 6.03
N ASN A 117 17.26 -3.40 4.98
CA ASN A 117 17.68 -4.76 4.62
C ASN A 117 16.58 -5.82 4.89
N PRO A 118 15.39 -5.70 4.27
CA PRO A 118 14.24 -6.51 4.64
C PRO A 118 14.40 -7.95 4.18
N ARG A 119 13.84 -8.90 4.93
CA ARG A 119 13.74 -10.33 4.55
C ARG A 119 12.56 -10.60 3.64
N LEU A 120 11.47 -9.88 3.88
CA LEU A 120 10.22 -9.97 3.12
C LEU A 120 9.68 -8.57 2.87
N VAL A 121 9.22 -8.34 1.66
CA VAL A 121 8.55 -7.10 1.27
C VAL A 121 7.16 -7.42 0.73
N VAL A 122 6.15 -6.71 1.24
CA VAL A 122 4.76 -6.87 0.82
C VAL A 122 4.24 -5.54 0.28
N PHE A 123 3.92 -5.52 -1.00
CA PHE A 123 3.22 -4.42 -1.66
C PHE A 123 1.73 -4.73 -1.76
N VAL A 124 0.90 -3.70 -1.76
CA VAL A 124 -0.55 -3.86 -1.85
C VAL A 124 -1.07 -3.24 -3.16
N LYS A 125 -1.87 -4.00 -3.89
CA LYS A 125 -2.70 -3.56 -5.03
C LYS A 125 -1.93 -3.21 -6.31
N TYR A 126 -1.60 -1.92 -6.55
CA TYR A 126 -0.99 -1.48 -7.83
C TYR A 126 0.35 -0.76 -7.63
N ASP A 127 0.91 -0.82 -6.45
CA ASP A 127 2.09 -0.03 -6.11
C ASP A 127 3.35 -0.58 -6.78
N LEU A 128 3.60 -0.10 -7.98
CA LEU A 128 4.77 -0.46 -8.76
C LEU A 128 5.76 0.71 -8.79
N TRP A 129 6.74 0.65 -7.92
CA TRP A 129 7.83 1.60 -7.78
C TRP A 129 9.07 1.07 -8.51
N PRO A 130 9.36 1.54 -9.74
CA PRO A 130 10.35 0.90 -10.60
C PRO A 130 11.74 0.75 -10.01
N ASN A 131 12.30 1.81 -9.38
CA ASN A 131 13.64 1.71 -8.82
C ASN A 131 13.65 0.79 -7.57
N TYR A 132 12.62 0.86 -6.72
CA TYR A 132 12.48 -0.08 -5.60
C TYR A 132 12.39 -1.51 -6.08
N LEU A 133 11.50 -1.83 -7.02
CA LEU A 133 11.30 -3.19 -7.52
C LEU A 133 12.56 -3.74 -8.20
N GLN A 134 13.25 -2.94 -9.01
CA GLN A 134 14.51 -3.34 -9.65
C GLN A 134 15.61 -3.61 -8.63
N GLU A 135 15.73 -2.76 -7.61
CA GLU A 135 16.76 -2.91 -6.58
C GLU A 135 16.46 -4.09 -5.64
N LEU A 136 15.20 -4.31 -5.27
CA LEU A 136 14.77 -5.49 -4.51
C LEU A 136 15.10 -6.77 -5.27
N LYS A 137 14.81 -6.83 -6.58
CA LYS A 137 15.14 -7.98 -7.44
C LYS A 137 16.65 -8.19 -7.53
N ARG A 138 17.43 -7.10 -7.71
CA ARG A 138 18.90 -7.16 -7.76
C ARG A 138 19.51 -7.72 -6.47
N ARG A 139 18.91 -7.36 -5.32
CA ARG A 139 19.33 -7.85 -3.98
C ARG A 139 18.77 -9.21 -3.63
N GLN A 140 17.96 -9.81 -4.48
CA GLN A 140 17.27 -11.10 -4.24
C GLN A 140 16.41 -11.08 -2.95
N ILE A 141 15.78 -9.95 -2.66
CA ILE A 141 14.89 -9.80 -1.51
C ILE A 141 13.50 -10.29 -1.90
N THR A 142 12.96 -11.23 -1.16
CA THR A 142 11.62 -11.79 -1.39
C THR A 142 10.57 -10.69 -1.39
N THR A 143 9.90 -10.52 -2.52
CA THR A 143 8.95 -9.43 -2.73
C THR A 143 7.63 -9.97 -3.27
N VAL A 144 6.54 -9.70 -2.57
CA VAL A 144 5.21 -10.17 -2.96
C VAL A 144 4.24 -8.99 -3.15
N LEU A 145 3.30 -9.18 -4.07
CA LEU A 145 2.18 -8.26 -4.28
C LEU A 145 0.90 -8.94 -3.84
N ILE A 146 0.14 -8.30 -2.95
CA ILE A 146 -1.14 -8.81 -2.47
C ILE A 146 -2.31 -7.95 -2.95
N SER A 147 -3.51 -8.54 -2.97
CA SER A 147 -4.76 -7.88 -3.39
C SER A 147 -4.65 -7.23 -4.78
N ALA A 148 -3.87 -7.83 -5.68
CA ALA A 148 -3.66 -7.30 -7.02
C ALA A 148 -4.94 -7.44 -7.87
N LEU A 149 -5.32 -6.34 -8.53
CA LEU A 149 -6.45 -6.32 -9.45
C LEU A 149 -6.01 -5.75 -10.79
N PHE A 150 -5.92 -6.59 -11.79
CA PHE A 150 -5.48 -6.20 -13.13
C PHE A 150 -6.66 -6.02 -14.09
N ARG A 151 -6.46 -5.13 -15.07
CA ARG A 151 -7.43 -4.84 -16.14
C ARG A 151 -6.73 -4.87 -17.50
N PRO A 152 -7.38 -5.33 -18.58
CA PRO A 152 -6.79 -5.39 -19.92
C PRO A 152 -6.34 -4.02 -20.46
N SER A 153 -6.94 -2.93 -19.95
CA SER A 153 -6.58 -1.55 -20.33
C SER A 153 -5.25 -1.08 -19.79
N GLN A 154 -4.71 -1.71 -18.75
CA GLN A 154 -3.46 -1.30 -18.12
C GLN A 154 -2.26 -1.56 -19.04
N ILE A 155 -1.27 -0.68 -18.92
CA ILE A 155 -0.08 -0.62 -19.78
C ILE A 155 0.71 -1.94 -19.81
N TYR A 156 0.68 -2.72 -18.73
CA TYR A 156 1.39 -4.01 -18.62
C TYR A 156 0.95 -5.03 -19.68
N PHE A 157 -0.32 -4.96 -20.11
CA PHE A 157 -0.95 -5.88 -21.05
C PHE A 157 -1.04 -5.33 -22.47
N LYS A 158 -0.45 -4.14 -22.74
CA LYS A 158 -0.41 -3.53 -24.07
C LYS A 158 0.88 -3.88 -24.79
N ASN A 159 0.85 -3.93 -26.12
CA ASN A 159 2.01 -4.27 -26.94
C ASN A 159 3.22 -3.32 -26.68
N TYR A 160 2.94 -2.05 -26.44
CA TYR A 160 3.95 -1.02 -26.13
C TYR A 160 4.39 -0.99 -24.66
N GLY A 161 3.80 -1.81 -23.79
CA GLY A 161 4.01 -1.82 -22.35
C GLY A 161 5.16 -2.72 -21.86
N SER A 162 6.05 -3.18 -22.73
CA SER A 162 7.08 -4.17 -22.39
C SER A 162 7.98 -3.77 -21.22
N TRP A 163 8.33 -2.50 -21.12
CA TRP A 163 9.13 -2.01 -19.99
C TRP A 163 8.39 -2.09 -18.66
N PHE A 164 7.11 -1.67 -18.63
CA PHE A 164 6.27 -1.77 -17.44
C PHE A 164 5.98 -3.23 -17.07
N ARG A 165 5.79 -4.09 -18.08
CA ARG A 165 5.60 -5.53 -17.87
C ARG A 165 6.77 -6.17 -17.14
N LYS A 166 8.02 -5.77 -17.46
CA LYS A 166 9.22 -6.26 -16.74
C LYS A 166 9.18 -5.97 -15.24
N LEU A 167 8.49 -4.92 -14.80
CA LEU A 167 8.37 -4.61 -13.37
C LEU A 167 7.53 -5.66 -12.63
N LEU A 168 6.51 -6.25 -13.27
CA LEU A 168 5.74 -7.33 -12.67
C LEU A 168 6.62 -8.55 -12.39
N PHE A 169 7.60 -8.83 -13.25
CA PHE A 169 8.56 -9.91 -13.06
C PHE A 169 9.62 -9.62 -11.96
N SER A 170 9.55 -8.47 -11.31
CA SER A 170 10.33 -8.20 -10.11
C SER A 170 9.72 -8.78 -8.84
N PHE A 171 8.43 -9.10 -8.85
CA PHE A 171 7.80 -9.83 -7.77
C PHE A 171 8.13 -11.32 -7.85
N ASP A 172 8.34 -11.94 -6.70
CA ASP A 172 8.51 -13.39 -6.60
C ASP A 172 7.16 -14.10 -6.62
N TYR A 173 6.09 -13.44 -6.11
CA TYR A 173 4.74 -13.96 -6.15
C TYR A 173 3.69 -12.83 -6.18
N ILE A 174 2.56 -13.05 -6.87
CA ILE A 174 1.43 -12.12 -6.95
C ILE A 174 0.14 -12.81 -6.56
N PHE A 175 -0.51 -12.31 -5.51
CA PHE A 175 -1.84 -12.74 -5.09
C PHE A 175 -2.90 -11.82 -5.69
N THR A 176 -3.73 -12.35 -6.58
CA THR A 176 -4.77 -11.58 -7.29
C THR A 176 -6.11 -11.68 -6.59
N GLN A 177 -6.95 -10.65 -6.79
CA GLN A 177 -8.31 -10.64 -6.24
C GLN A 177 -9.25 -11.59 -6.99
N ASN A 178 -9.03 -11.81 -8.30
CA ASN A 178 -9.93 -12.58 -9.14
C ASN A 178 -9.20 -13.36 -10.25
N LEU A 179 -9.94 -14.26 -10.88
CA LEU A 179 -9.44 -15.12 -11.95
C LEU A 179 -9.06 -14.34 -13.22
N GLU A 180 -9.75 -13.25 -13.53
CA GLU A 180 -9.44 -12.39 -14.68
C GLU A 180 -8.04 -11.79 -14.56
N SER A 181 -7.68 -11.30 -13.37
CA SER A 181 -6.34 -10.78 -13.08
C SER A 181 -5.29 -11.88 -13.22
N LEU A 182 -5.56 -13.09 -12.74
CA LEU A 182 -4.66 -14.23 -12.89
C LEU A 182 -4.47 -14.60 -14.37
N LYS A 183 -5.55 -14.64 -15.16
CA LYS A 183 -5.48 -14.91 -16.60
C LYS A 183 -4.64 -13.86 -17.34
N LEU A 184 -4.75 -12.59 -16.97
CA LEU A 184 -3.92 -11.51 -17.52
C LEU A 184 -2.45 -11.71 -17.22
N LEU A 185 -2.07 -12.08 -15.98
CA LEU A 185 -0.69 -12.39 -15.62
C LEU A 185 -0.16 -13.58 -16.45
N ASN A 186 -0.93 -14.65 -16.54
CA ASN A 186 -0.56 -15.82 -17.34
C ASN A 186 -0.38 -15.48 -18.82
N SER A 187 -1.19 -14.57 -19.38
CA SER A 187 -1.09 -14.15 -20.79
C SER A 187 0.22 -13.46 -21.15
N ILE A 188 0.91 -12.91 -20.15
CA ILE A 188 2.23 -12.28 -20.31
C ILE A 188 3.38 -13.18 -19.85
N GLY A 189 3.09 -14.44 -19.49
CA GLY A 189 4.08 -15.42 -19.03
C GLY A 189 4.45 -15.33 -17.55
N PHE A 190 3.72 -14.56 -16.74
CA PHE A 190 3.93 -14.54 -15.28
C PHE A 190 3.08 -15.62 -14.61
N THR A 191 3.73 -16.69 -14.13
CA THR A 191 3.07 -17.92 -13.61
C THR A 191 3.06 -18.01 -12.09
N ASN A 192 3.92 -17.28 -11.39
CA ASN A 192 4.01 -17.30 -9.93
C ASN A 192 2.87 -16.45 -9.31
N ALA A 193 1.63 -16.82 -9.57
CA ALA A 193 0.47 -16.10 -9.09
C ALA A 193 -0.69 -17.05 -8.76
N SER A 194 -1.54 -16.62 -7.83
CA SER A 194 -2.79 -17.32 -7.51
C SER A 194 -3.89 -16.33 -7.15
N VAL A 195 -5.14 -16.79 -7.21
CA VAL A 195 -6.29 -16.05 -6.72
C VAL A 195 -6.37 -16.22 -5.21
N ALA A 196 -6.38 -15.10 -4.48
CA ALA A 196 -6.53 -15.07 -3.03
C ALA A 196 -7.80 -14.34 -2.56
N GLY A 197 -8.58 -13.81 -3.49
CA GLY A 197 -9.78 -13.04 -3.16
C GLY A 197 -9.50 -11.57 -2.82
N ASP A 198 -10.55 -10.87 -2.44
CA ASP A 198 -10.49 -9.46 -2.04
C ASP A 198 -10.55 -9.36 -0.51
N THR A 199 -9.47 -8.99 0.10
CA THR A 199 -9.31 -8.87 1.56
C THR A 199 -10.26 -7.84 2.21
N ARG A 200 -10.98 -7.04 1.41
CA ARG A 200 -12.06 -6.19 1.94
C ARG A 200 -13.21 -7.00 2.49
N PHE A 201 -13.47 -8.19 1.93
CA PHE A 201 -14.50 -9.10 2.45
C PHE A 201 -14.12 -9.63 3.83
N ASP A 202 -12.87 -10.00 4.04
CA ASP A 202 -12.39 -10.46 5.37
C ASP A 202 -12.59 -9.36 6.42
N ARG A 203 -12.31 -8.11 6.06
CA ARG A 203 -12.53 -6.97 6.94
C ARG A 203 -13.99 -6.76 7.28
N VAL A 204 -14.87 -6.81 6.28
CA VAL A 204 -16.33 -6.65 6.50
C VAL A 204 -16.88 -7.79 7.35
N SER A 205 -16.45 -9.03 7.08
CA SER A 205 -16.84 -10.19 7.88
C SER A 205 -16.42 -10.01 9.34
N ASN A 206 -15.16 -9.65 9.59
CA ASN A 206 -14.67 -9.40 10.95
C ASN A 206 -15.44 -8.26 11.66
N GLN A 207 -15.92 -7.25 10.90
CA GLN A 207 -16.71 -6.16 11.46
C GLN A 207 -18.08 -6.63 11.96
N LEU A 208 -18.64 -7.69 11.38
CA LEU A 208 -19.92 -8.24 11.82
C LEU A 208 -19.83 -8.94 13.19
N GLU A 209 -18.64 -9.38 13.59
CA GLU A 209 -18.39 -10.05 14.87
C GLU A 209 -18.15 -9.06 16.02
N ILE A 210 -18.00 -7.76 15.73
CA ILE A 210 -17.80 -6.71 16.71
C ILE A 210 -19.15 -6.12 17.12
N ASP A 211 -19.31 -5.70 18.39
CA ASP A 211 -20.49 -4.94 18.81
C ASP A 211 -20.49 -3.57 18.10
N ASN A 212 -21.37 -3.46 17.11
CA ASN A 212 -21.55 -2.26 16.30
C ASN A 212 -22.67 -1.34 16.81
N LYS A 213 -23.16 -1.54 18.04
CA LYS A 213 -24.18 -0.67 18.61
C LYS A 213 -23.63 0.72 18.84
N LEU A 214 -24.37 1.71 18.36
CA LEU A 214 -24.05 3.12 18.51
C LEU A 214 -25.21 3.80 19.26
N ASP A 215 -24.97 4.17 20.51
CA ASP A 215 -26.03 4.72 21.41
C ASP A 215 -26.69 5.97 20.82
N PHE A 216 -25.92 6.82 20.12
CA PHE A 216 -26.48 8.02 19.49
C PHE A 216 -27.42 7.67 18.33
N ILE A 217 -27.13 6.60 17.57
CA ILE A 217 -28.03 6.10 16.52
C ILE A 217 -29.28 5.46 17.14
N ALA A 218 -29.10 4.69 18.22
CA ALA A 218 -30.21 4.11 18.93
C ALA A 218 -31.18 5.19 19.46
N LYS A 219 -30.65 6.26 20.07
CA LYS A 219 -31.43 7.43 20.53
C LYS A 219 -32.10 8.17 19.38
N PHE A 220 -31.38 8.42 18.27
CA PHE A 220 -31.95 9.09 17.09
C PHE A 220 -33.08 8.29 16.46
N LYS A 221 -32.85 6.99 16.25
CA LYS A 221 -33.83 6.08 15.66
C LYS A 221 -35.07 5.93 16.54
N ASN A 222 -34.88 5.85 17.86
CA ASN A 222 -35.95 5.47 18.82
C ASN A 222 -36.64 4.17 18.35
N THR A 223 -37.96 4.19 18.14
CA THR A 223 -38.75 3.05 17.63
C THR A 223 -38.97 3.06 16.12
N LYS A 224 -38.46 4.06 15.42
CA LYS A 224 -38.67 4.26 13.97
C LYS A 224 -37.66 3.46 13.14
N THR A 225 -38.01 3.15 11.90
CA THR A 225 -37.06 2.68 10.89
C THR A 225 -36.11 3.79 10.53
N CYS A 226 -34.81 3.47 10.47
CA CYS A 226 -33.76 4.43 10.08
C CYS A 226 -33.06 3.88 8.84
N ILE A 227 -32.96 4.71 7.81
CA ILE A 227 -32.16 4.43 6.61
C ILE A 227 -30.90 5.29 6.68
N VAL A 228 -29.74 4.68 6.50
CA VAL A 228 -28.45 5.37 6.44
C VAL A 228 -27.93 5.29 5.01
N ALA A 229 -27.86 6.42 4.33
CA ALA A 229 -27.23 6.54 3.03
C ALA A 229 -25.76 6.97 3.21
N GLY A 230 -24.83 6.08 2.90
CA GLY A 230 -23.40 6.35 2.99
C GLY A 230 -22.78 6.62 1.64
N SER A 231 -21.94 7.66 1.54
CA SER A 231 -21.26 8.05 0.29
C SER A 231 -22.21 8.41 -0.85
N SER A 232 -23.39 8.99 -0.52
CA SER A 232 -24.35 9.45 -1.51
C SER A 232 -23.82 10.64 -2.31
N TRP A 233 -24.27 10.74 -3.54
CA TRP A 233 -24.06 11.89 -4.43
C TRP A 233 -25.34 12.74 -4.47
N PRO A 234 -25.30 14.01 -4.92
CA PRO A 234 -26.50 14.84 -5.00
C PRO A 234 -27.65 14.21 -5.77
N GLU A 235 -27.35 13.40 -6.79
CA GLU A 235 -28.35 12.65 -7.55
C GLU A 235 -29.04 11.57 -6.72
N ASP A 236 -28.30 10.88 -5.86
CA ASP A 236 -28.83 9.86 -4.94
C ASP A 236 -29.71 10.54 -3.87
N ASP A 237 -29.26 11.66 -3.33
CA ASP A 237 -30.00 12.42 -2.32
C ASP A 237 -31.37 12.87 -2.83
N ASN A 238 -31.46 13.29 -4.11
CA ASN A 238 -32.72 13.65 -4.75
C ASN A 238 -33.71 12.49 -4.90
N LEU A 239 -33.25 11.24 -4.82
CA LEU A 239 -34.11 10.06 -4.87
C LEU A 239 -34.57 9.62 -3.47
N LEU A 240 -33.86 10.04 -2.43
CA LEU A 240 -34.08 9.62 -1.04
C LEU A 240 -34.98 10.60 -0.27
N ILE A 241 -35.13 11.83 -0.75
CA ILE A 241 -35.97 12.90 -0.18
C ILE A 241 -37.27 13.01 -0.95
#